data_8be0a8b9556124a05622b74fadc8769f
#
_entry.id   8be0a8b9556124a05622b74fadc8769f
#
_cell.length_a   1.000
_cell.length_b   1.000
_cell.length_c   1.000
_cell.angle_alpha   90.00
_cell.angle_beta   90.00
_cell.angle_gamma   90.00
#
_symmetry.space_group_name_H-M   'P 1'
#
loop_
_entity.id
_entity.type
_entity.pdbx_description
1 polymer ?
#
loop_
_entity_poly.entity_id
_entity_poly.type
_entity_poly.pdbx_seq_one_letter_code
_entity_poly.pdbx_strand_id
1 'polypeptide(L)'
;MVFDLDLIKKTYSEMPAKVDAARTALGRPLALAEKILYAHLWKGVGITDFERGKAYVDFAPDRVAMQDATAQMALLQFMQAGKSKVAVPTTVHCDHLIQAKSGAVADLKSANNSSAEVFNFLESVSNKYGIGFWKPGAGIIHQVVLENYAFPGGMMIGTDSHTVNAGGLGM
;
A
#
# COMPACT_ATOMS: atom_id res chain seq x y z
N MET A 1 10.42 9.15 4.44
CA MET A 1 9.60 9.79 5.49
C MET A 1 8.60 8.75 5.95
N VAL A 2 8.56 8.46 7.24
CA VAL A 2 7.71 7.40 7.80
C VAL A 2 6.24 7.80 7.76
N PHE A 3 5.93 9.04 8.06
CA PHE A 3 4.56 9.57 8.12
C PHE A 3 4.38 10.74 7.15
N ASP A 4 3.36 10.68 6.29
CA ASP A 4 3.08 11.71 5.29
C ASP A 4 1.82 12.51 5.66
N LEU A 5 2.01 13.52 6.48
CA LEU A 5 0.92 14.39 6.95
C LEU A 5 0.26 15.19 5.80
N ASP A 6 1.03 15.59 4.81
CA ASP A 6 0.50 16.40 3.70
C ASP A 6 -0.41 15.55 2.78
N LEU A 7 -0.06 14.29 2.57
CA LEU A 7 -0.93 13.34 1.89
C LEU A 7 -2.27 13.17 2.63
N ILE A 8 -2.23 12.98 3.96
CA ILE A 8 -3.44 12.82 4.78
C ILE A 8 -4.31 14.09 4.73
N LYS A 9 -3.71 15.26 4.89
CA LYS A 9 -4.42 16.56 4.78
C LYS A 9 -5.08 16.70 3.41
N LYS A 10 -4.37 16.37 2.34
CA LYS A 10 -4.89 16.41 0.98
C LYS A 10 -6.10 15.47 0.84
N THR A 11 -5.96 14.21 1.26
CA THR A 11 -7.06 13.23 1.19
C THR A 11 -8.29 13.75 1.93
N TYR A 12 -8.14 14.26 3.15
CA TYR A 12 -9.25 14.79 3.92
C TYR A 12 -9.85 16.09 3.34
N SER A 13 -9.07 16.93 2.70
CA SER A 13 -9.59 18.13 2.06
C SER A 13 -10.43 17.84 0.81
N GLU A 14 -10.11 16.76 0.09
CA GLU A 14 -10.79 16.38 -1.15
C GLU A 14 -11.98 15.43 -0.92
N MET A 15 -11.93 14.60 0.11
CA MET A 15 -12.90 13.51 0.35
C MET A 15 -14.35 14.00 0.48
N PRO A 16 -14.70 15.09 1.21
CA PRO A 16 -16.09 15.52 1.33
C PRO A 16 -16.75 15.81 -0.01
N ALA A 17 -16.08 16.57 -0.87
CA ALA A 17 -16.61 16.92 -2.19
C ALA A 17 -16.80 15.68 -3.08
N LYS A 18 -15.86 14.74 -3.05
CA LYS A 18 -15.93 13.47 -3.80
C LYS A 18 -17.10 12.60 -3.32
N VAL A 19 -17.28 12.49 -2.00
CA VAL A 19 -18.38 11.73 -1.38
C VAL A 19 -19.75 12.36 -1.70
N ASP A 20 -19.85 13.68 -1.66
CA ASP A 20 -21.10 14.38 -1.97
C ASP A 20 -21.47 14.27 -3.46
N ALA A 21 -20.47 14.32 -4.34
CA ALA A 21 -20.68 14.05 -5.76
C ALA A 21 -21.21 12.62 -6.01
N ALA A 22 -20.64 11.63 -5.32
CA ALA A 22 -21.11 10.25 -5.42
C ALA A 22 -22.54 10.07 -4.86
N ARG A 23 -22.85 10.68 -3.72
CA ARG A 23 -24.22 10.66 -3.16
C ARG A 23 -25.22 11.27 -4.11
N THR A 24 -24.88 12.39 -4.73
CA THR A 24 -25.74 13.08 -5.69
C THR A 24 -25.99 12.22 -6.92
N ALA A 25 -24.92 11.63 -7.48
CA ALA A 25 -25.03 10.79 -8.67
C ALA A 25 -25.83 9.50 -8.43
N LEU A 26 -25.71 8.90 -7.24
CA LEU A 26 -26.36 7.64 -6.90
C LEU A 26 -27.75 7.82 -6.26
N GLY A 27 -28.09 9.02 -5.79
CA GLY A 27 -29.36 9.32 -5.15
C GLY A 27 -29.62 8.57 -3.83
N ARG A 28 -28.55 8.09 -3.15
CA ARG A 28 -28.65 7.30 -1.92
C ARG A 28 -27.50 7.53 -0.94
N PRO A 29 -27.68 7.20 0.35
CA PRO A 29 -26.57 7.15 1.31
C PRO A 29 -25.50 6.13 0.91
N LEU A 30 -24.27 6.37 1.33
CA LEU A 30 -23.12 5.48 1.10
C LEU A 30 -22.62 4.88 2.40
N ALA A 31 -22.28 3.58 2.40
CA ALA A 31 -21.53 2.94 3.47
C ALA A 31 -20.09 3.48 3.52
N LEU A 32 -19.37 3.24 4.62
CA LEU A 32 -17.99 3.71 4.77
C LEU A 32 -17.08 3.21 3.62
N ALA A 33 -17.13 1.93 3.31
CA ALA A 33 -16.34 1.35 2.22
C ALA A 33 -16.67 2.01 0.86
N GLU A 34 -17.94 2.28 0.58
CA GLU A 34 -18.34 2.99 -0.65
C GLU A 34 -17.79 4.42 -0.67
N LYS A 35 -17.83 5.14 0.45
CA LYS A 35 -17.26 6.50 0.54
C LYS A 35 -15.76 6.48 0.20
N ILE A 36 -15.01 5.51 0.73
CA ILE A 36 -13.59 5.35 0.44
C ILE A 36 -13.39 5.02 -1.04
N LEU A 37 -14.09 4.02 -1.58
CA LEU A 37 -13.97 3.62 -2.98
C LEU A 37 -14.29 4.78 -3.94
N TYR A 38 -15.42 5.45 -3.77
CA TYR A 38 -15.79 6.58 -4.62
C TYR A 38 -14.86 7.78 -4.47
N ALA A 39 -14.29 8.00 -3.30
CA ALA A 39 -13.30 9.06 -3.09
C ALA A 39 -11.96 8.78 -3.80
N HIS A 40 -11.68 7.52 -4.12
CA HIS A 40 -10.44 7.08 -4.77
C HIS A 40 -10.63 6.61 -6.22
N LEU A 41 -11.74 6.94 -6.87
CA LEU A 41 -11.90 6.67 -8.29
C LEU A 41 -10.77 7.33 -9.09
N TRP A 42 -10.23 6.60 -10.06
CA TRP A 42 -9.25 7.16 -10.99
C TRP A 42 -9.83 8.36 -11.74
N LYS A 43 -9.01 9.37 -11.96
CA LYS A 43 -9.42 10.58 -12.68
C LYS A 43 -9.91 10.24 -14.10
N GLY A 44 -11.17 10.57 -14.38
CA GLY A 44 -11.83 10.25 -15.66
C GLY A 44 -12.78 9.07 -15.59
N VAL A 45 -12.82 8.31 -14.50
CA VAL A 45 -13.89 7.33 -14.26
C VAL A 45 -15.14 8.07 -13.86
N GLY A 46 -16.24 7.87 -14.62
CA GLY A 46 -17.55 8.43 -14.29
C GLY A 46 -18.15 7.79 -13.04
N ILE A 47 -18.85 8.59 -12.24
CA ILE A 47 -19.54 8.07 -11.06
C ILE A 47 -20.85 7.41 -11.52
N THR A 48 -20.93 6.10 -11.36
CA THR A 48 -22.11 5.27 -11.65
C THR A 48 -22.34 4.28 -10.52
N ASP A 49 -23.49 3.63 -10.51
CA ASP A 49 -23.74 2.51 -9.58
C ASP A 49 -23.03 1.25 -10.12
N PHE A 50 -21.81 1.01 -9.62
CA PHE A 50 -20.99 -0.13 -10.02
C PHE A 50 -21.57 -1.42 -9.42
N GLU A 51 -22.00 -2.33 -10.27
CA GLU A 51 -22.58 -3.60 -9.83
C GLU A 51 -21.50 -4.47 -9.17
N ARG A 52 -21.72 -4.78 -7.88
CA ARG A 52 -20.80 -5.60 -7.07
C ARG A 52 -20.59 -6.98 -7.71
N GLY A 53 -19.33 -7.35 -7.87
CA GLY A 53 -18.92 -8.64 -8.42
C GLY A 53 -18.98 -8.73 -9.95
N LYS A 54 -19.37 -7.65 -10.65
CA LYS A 54 -19.40 -7.59 -12.12
C LYS A 54 -18.61 -6.43 -12.71
N ALA A 55 -18.67 -5.26 -12.07
CA ALA A 55 -17.98 -4.09 -12.59
C ALA A 55 -16.47 -4.13 -12.30
N TYR A 56 -15.67 -3.75 -13.29
CA TYR A 56 -14.24 -3.42 -13.13
C TYR A 56 -14.10 -1.92 -13.05
N VAL A 57 -13.37 -1.43 -12.06
CA VAL A 57 -13.25 0.00 -11.76
C VAL A 57 -11.77 0.34 -11.51
N ASP A 58 -11.29 1.43 -12.11
CA ASP A 58 -9.95 1.94 -11.87
C ASP A 58 -9.92 2.86 -10.65
N PHE A 59 -8.97 2.62 -9.75
CA PHE A 59 -8.78 3.39 -8.54
C PHE A 59 -7.41 4.07 -8.51
N ALA A 60 -7.32 5.17 -7.77
CA ALA A 60 -6.09 5.88 -7.44
C ALA A 60 -5.79 5.70 -5.94
N PRO A 61 -4.99 4.68 -5.55
CA PRO A 61 -4.64 4.47 -4.15
C PRO A 61 -3.74 5.60 -3.64
N ASP A 62 -3.77 5.83 -2.32
CA ASP A 62 -2.87 6.78 -1.65
C ASP A 62 -1.45 6.22 -1.52
N ARG A 63 -1.33 4.90 -1.32
CA ARG A 63 -0.03 4.24 -1.08
C ARG A 63 -0.01 2.81 -1.61
N VAL A 64 1.23 2.30 -1.77
CA VAL A 64 1.50 0.88 -2.02
C VAL A 64 2.47 0.36 -0.95
N ALA A 65 2.18 -0.80 -0.35
CA ALA A 65 3.06 -1.50 0.57
C ALA A 65 3.30 -2.93 0.08
N MET A 66 4.55 -3.36 0.03
CA MET A 66 4.94 -4.67 -0.49
C MET A 66 5.81 -5.41 0.52
N GLN A 67 5.55 -6.70 0.70
CA GLN A 67 6.44 -7.58 1.47
C GLN A 67 7.53 -8.18 0.56
N ASP A 68 8.64 -8.60 1.13
CA ASP A 68 9.87 -8.98 0.42
C ASP A 68 9.73 -10.17 -0.55
N ALA A 69 8.91 -11.17 -0.23
CA ALA A 69 8.78 -12.35 -1.10
C ALA A 69 8.06 -12.03 -2.43
N THR A 70 7.05 -11.15 -2.40
CA THR A 70 6.25 -10.78 -3.59
C THR A 70 6.71 -9.48 -4.25
N ALA A 71 7.39 -8.59 -3.54
CA ALA A 71 7.92 -7.35 -4.08
C ALA A 71 8.92 -7.58 -5.23
N GLN A 72 9.65 -8.68 -5.21
CA GLN A 72 10.62 -9.02 -6.25
C GLN A 72 9.96 -9.01 -7.63
N MET A 73 8.86 -9.74 -7.78
CA MET A 73 8.13 -9.82 -9.06
C MET A 73 7.48 -8.49 -9.42
N ALA A 74 6.84 -7.82 -8.45
CA ALA A 74 6.18 -6.54 -8.67
C ALA A 74 7.18 -5.46 -9.14
N LEU A 75 8.36 -5.40 -8.52
CA LEU A 75 9.40 -4.45 -8.89
C LEU A 75 10.06 -4.78 -10.23
N LEU A 76 10.26 -6.05 -10.56
CA LEU A 76 10.72 -6.44 -11.89
C LEU A 76 9.74 -6.00 -12.99
N GLN A 77 8.45 -6.21 -12.78
CA GLN A 77 7.41 -5.75 -13.72
C GLN A 77 7.38 -4.21 -13.81
N PHE A 78 7.51 -3.51 -12.67
CA PHE A 78 7.62 -2.05 -12.65
C PHE A 78 8.82 -1.54 -13.44
N MET A 79 9.99 -2.17 -13.30
CA MET A 79 11.19 -1.83 -14.03
C MET A 79 11.01 -2.05 -15.54
N GLN A 80 10.40 -3.17 -15.93
CA GLN A 80 10.09 -3.48 -17.34
C GLN A 80 9.10 -2.47 -17.95
N ALA A 81 8.21 -1.88 -17.15
CA ALA A 81 7.31 -0.82 -17.60
C ALA A 81 8.03 0.51 -17.90
N GLY A 82 9.35 0.63 -17.65
CA GLY A 82 10.18 1.76 -18.01
C GLY A 82 9.86 3.07 -17.28
N LYS A 83 9.21 3.01 -16.13
CA LYS A 83 8.90 4.20 -15.32
C LYS A 83 10.14 4.68 -14.58
N SER A 84 10.31 5.98 -14.48
CA SER A 84 11.46 6.59 -13.80
C SER A 84 11.30 6.68 -12.27
N LYS A 85 10.07 6.66 -11.77
CA LYS A 85 9.73 6.72 -10.34
C LYS A 85 8.33 6.15 -10.10
N VAL A 86 8.04 5.80 -8.85
CA VAL A 86 6.69 5.39 -8.42
C VAL A 86 5.70 6.55 -8.52
N ALA A 87 4.44 6.24 -8.81
CA ALA A 87 3.38 7.24 -8.94
C ALA A 87 2.83 7.72 -7.59
N VAL A 88 2.89 6.88 -6.57
CA VAL A 88 2.42 7.15 -5.21
C VAL A 88 3.47 6.69 -4.20
N PRO A 89 3.47 7.21 -2.97
CA PRO A 89 4.34 6.72 -1.91
C PRO A 89 4.27 5.20 -1.79
N THR A 90 5.42 4.55 -1.89
CA THR A 90 5.55 3.10 -1.93
C THR A 90 6.59 2.65 -0.92
N THR A 91 6.36 1.51 -0.26
CA THR A 91 7.30 0.91 0.69
C THR A 91 7.48 -0.57 0.44
N VAL A 92 8.70 -1.06 0.70
CA VAL A 92 9.05 -2.49 0.73
C VAL A 92 9.46 -2.85 2.14
N HIS A 93 8.98 -3.97 2.64
CA HIS A 93 9.19 -4.47 4.00
C HIS A 93 9.80 -5.87 3.94
N CYS A 94 10.95 -6.05 4.61
CA CYS A 94 11.69 -7.31 4.60
C CYS A 94 11.43 -8.08 5.90
N ASP A 95 10.32 -8.83 5.95
CA ASP A 95 9.88 -9.57 7.13
C ASP A 95 9.48 -11.03 6.84
N HIS A 96 9.05 -11.37 5.63
CA HIS A 96 8.55 -12.72 5.30
C HIS A 96 9.65 -13.75 5.08
N LEU A 97 10.87 -13.34 4.73
CA LEU A 97 12.00 -14.25 4.53
C LEU A 97 12.77 -14.55 5.83
N ILE A 98 12.30 -14.05 6.97
CA ILE A 98 12.85 -14.33 8.29
C ILE A 98 12.03 -15.45 8.94
N GLN A 99 12.68 -16.58 9.26
CA GLN A 99 12.00 -17.70 9.94
C GLN A 99 12.09 -17.51 11.46
N ALA A 100 10.96 -17.56 12.14
CA ALA A 100 10.88 -17.52 13.59
C ALA A 100 11.13 -18.92 14.19
N LYS A 101 12.39 -19.36 14.22
CA LYS A 101 12.78 -20.72 14.61
C LYS A 101 13.59 -20.79 15.90
N SER A 102 14.66 -19.99 15.97
CA SER A 102 15.67 -20.10 17.04
C SER A 102 15.73 -18.87 17.94
N GLY A 103 15.19 -17.75 17.50
CA GLY A 103 15.19 -16.47 18.19
C GLY A 103 15.70 -15.33 17.32
N ALA A 104 15.28 -14.11 17.62
CA ALA A 104 15.40 -12.95 16.76
C ALA A 104 16.80 -12.73 16.18
N VAL A 105 17.85 -12.83 17.02
CA VAL A 105 19.24 -12.57 16.58
C VAL A 105 19.74 -13.64 15.62
N ALA A 106 19.50 -14.91 15.95
CA ALA A 106 19.96 -16.04 15.13
C ALA A 106 19.20 -16.10 13.80
N ASP A 107 17.88 -15.91 13.84
CA ASP A 107 17.02 -15.99 12.67
C ASP A 107 17.25 -14.82 11.71
N LEU A 108 17.47 -13.60 12.23
CA LEU A 108 17.85 -12.45 11.42
C LEU A 108 19.22 -12.64 10.74
N LYS A 109 20.21 -13.16 11.48
CA LYS A 109 21.53 -13.48 10.90
C LYS A 109 21.41 -14.53 9.80
N SER A 110 20.60 -15.56 10.02
CA SER A 110 20.35 -16.61 9.01
C SER A 110 19.70 -16.02 7.76
N ALA A 111 18.65 -15.21 7.91
CA ALA A 111 17.95 -14.58 6.80
C ALA A 111 18.88 -13.63 6.00
N ASN A 112 19.66 -12.81 6.67
CA ASN A 112 20.62 -11.91 6.02
C ASN A 112 21.69 -12.65 5.21
N ASN A 113 22.03 -13.88 5.58
CA ASN A 113 22.96 -14.71 4.81
C ASN A 113 22.26 -15.43 3.65
N SER A 114 21.14 -16.10 3.93
CA SER A 114 20.44 -16.93 2.93
C SER A 114 19.69 -16.13 1.87
N SER A 115 19.20 -14.94 2.21
CA SER A 115 18.40 -14.07 1.35
C SER A 115 19.09 -12.76 0.98
N ALA A 116 20.44 -12.72 1.12
CA ALA A 116 21.24 -11.52 0.86
C ALA A 116 21.00 -10.93 -0.53
N GLU A 117 20.93 -11.77 -1.56
CA GLU A 117 20.69 -11.34 -2.94
C GLU A 117 19.32 -10.63 -3.09
N VAL A 118 18.29 -11.19 -2.48
CA VAL A 118 16.94 -10.60 -2.50
C VAL A 118 16.92 -9.26 -1.79
N PHE A 119 17.46 -9.19 -0.58
CA PHE A 119 17.47 -7.94 0.19
C PHE A 119 18.27 -6.85 -0.51
N ASN A 120 19.44 -7.18 -1.07
CA ASN A 120 20.25 -6.25 -1.85
C ASN A 120 19.52 -5.75 -3.12
N PHE A 121 18.83 -6.63 -3.82
CA PHE A 121 18.02 -6.26 -4.97
C PHE A 121 16.91 -5.27 -4.56
N LEU A 122 16.13 -5.61 -3.52
CA LEU A 122 15.02 -4.78 -3.05
C LEU A 122 15.51 -3.41 -2.57
N GLU A 123 16.62 -3.35 -1.83
CA GLU A 123 17.22 -2.10 -1.38
C GLU A 123 17.70 -1.24 -2.56
N SER A 124 18.42 -1.85 -3.51
CA SER A 124 18.93 -1.17 -4.70
C SER A 124 17.80 -0.56 -5.54
N VAL A 125 16.75 -1.34 -5.81
CA VAL A 125 15.59 -0.88 -6.57
C VAL A 125 14.83 0.21 -5.81
N SER A 126 14.65 0.03 -4.51
CA SER A 126 13.99 1.02 -3.65
C SER A 126 14.70 2.37 -3.69
N ASN A 127 16.02 2.36 -3.54
CA ASN A 127 16.84 3.57 -3.62
C ASN A 127 16.76 4.24 -5.00
N LYS A 128 16.78 3.46 -6.08
CA LYS A 128 16.71 3.97 -7.45
C LYS A 128 15.39 4.68 -7.76
N TYR A 129 14.27 4.15 -7.28
CA TYR A 129 12.94 4.62 -7.68
C TYR A 129 12.21 5.43 -6.61
N GLY A 130 12.88 5.77 -5.50
CA GLY A 130 12.31 6.57 -4.42
C GLY A 130 11.30 5.82 -3.56
N ILE A 131 11.48 4.50 -3.41
CA ILE A 131 10.67 3.61 -2.59
C ILE A 131 11.25 3.56 -1.18
N GLY A 132 10.41 3.63 -0.15
CA GLY A 132 10.83 3.45 1.24
C GLY A 132 11.23 1.99 1.49
N PHE A 133 12.37 1.77 2.15
CA PHE A 133 12.89 0.43 2.41
C PHE A 133 12.97 0.15 3.91
N TRP A 134 12.17 -0.79 4.37
CA TRP A 134 12.18 -1.34 5.71
C TRP A 134 13.02 -2.61 5.71
N LYS A 135 14.27 -2.47 6.13
CA LYS A 135 15.29 -3.54 6.10
C LYS A 135 14.90 -4.74 6.96
N PRO A 136 15.52 -5.92 6.75
CA PRO A 136 15.32 -7.09 7.61
C PRO A 136 15.49 -6.76 9.09
N GLY A 137 14.52 -7.17 9.91
CA GLY A 137 14.49 -6.88 11.34
C GLY A 137 13.85 -5.56 11.76
N ALA A 138 13.35 -4.76 10.81
CA ALA A 138 12.69 -3.49 11.12
C ALA A 138 11.25 -3.64 11.65
N GLY A 139 10.67 -4.82 11.57
CA GLY A 139 9.33 -5.14 12.02
C GLY A 139 8.48 -5.82 10.94
N ILE A 140 7.38 -6.42 11.35
CA ILE A 140 6.45 -7.08 10.43
C ILE A 140 5.61 -6.05 9.68
N ILE A 141 5.42 -6.24 8.38
CA ILE A 141 4.71 -5.28 7.49
C ILE A 141 3.36 -4.87 8.05
N HIS A 142 2.55 -5.81 8.54
CA HIS A 142 1.19 -5.50 9.02
C HIS A 142 1.21 -4.46 10.14
N GLN A 143 2.13 -4.61 11.09
CA GLN A 143 2.24 -3.71 12.24
C GLN A 143 2.90 -2.39 11.85
N VAL A 144 3.96 -2.45 11.04
CA VAL A 144 4.65 -1.25 10.54
C VAL A 144 3.69 -0.36 9.73
N VAL A 145 2.88 -0.95 8.86
CA VAL A 145 1.88 -0.20 8.07
C VAL A 145 0.80 0.39 8.97
N LEU A 146 0.27 -0.40 9.91
CA LEU A 146 -0.76 0.05 10.84
C LEU A 146 -0.30 1.25 11.67
N GLU A 147 0.91 1.19 12.20
CA GLU A 147 1.45 2.21 13.11
C GLU A 147 1.95 3.48 12.41
N ASN A 148 2.43 3.35 11.18
CA ASN A 148 3.16 4.45 10.54
C ASN A 148 2.45 5.05 9.33
N TYR A 149 1.52 4.34 8.69
CA TYR A 149 0.96 4.75 7.40
C TYR A 149 -0.55 4.72 7.32
N ALA A 150 -1.21 3.86 8.11
CA ALA A 150 -2.66 3.74 8.07
C ALA A 150 -3.36 4.96 8.67
N PHE A 151 -4.43 5.39 8.02
CA PHE A 151 -5.31 6.45 8.50
C PHE A 151 -6.75 6.21 8.00
N PRO A 152 -7.78 6.61 8.78
CA PRO A 152 -9.17 6.43 8.38
C PRO A 152 -9.48 7.12 7.04
N GLY A 153 -10.16 6.41 6.14
CA GLY A 153 -10.54 6.95 4.83
C GLY A 153 -9.46 6.85 3.74
N GLY A 154 -8.26 6.37 4.07
CA GLY A 154 -7.21 6.12 3.08
C GLY A 154 -7.47 4.86 2.25
N MET A 155 -6.78 4.73 1.13
CA MET A 155 -6.76 3.52 0.30
C MET A 155 -5.31 3.09 0.05
N MET A 156 -4.97 1.87 0.46
CA MET A 156 -3.66 1.28 0.22
C MET A 156 -3.78 -0.03 -0.57
N ILE A 157 -2.89 -0.22 -1.53
CA ILE A 157 -2.71 -1.51 -2.21
C ILE A 157 -1.46 -2.18 -1.63
N GLY A 158 -1.55 -3.46 -1.35
CA GLY A 158 -0.43 -4.23 -0.81
C GLY A 158 -0.32 -5.62 -1.40
N THR A 159 0.87 -6.20 -1.30
CA THR A 159 1.15 -7.58 -1.74
C THR A 159 1.08 -8.59 -0.61
N ASP A 160 0.59 -8.19 0.56
CA ASP A 160 0.47 -9.03 1.74
C ASP A 160 -1.00 -9.22 2.16
N SER A 161 -1.37 -10.47 2.47
CA SER A 161 -2.76 -10.84 2.76
C SER A 161 -3.25 -10.40 4.15
N HIS A 162 -2.35 -10.10 5.08
CA HIS A 162 -2.70 -9.72 6.46
C HIS A 162 -2.56 -8.22 6.74
N THR A 163 -1.87 -7.46 5.89
CA THR A 163 -1.76 -5.99 6.03
C THR A 163 -3.13 -5.29 5.93
N VAL A 164 -4.13 -5.96 5.40
CA VAL A 164 -5.54 -5.53 5.41
C VAL A 164 -6.13 -5.33 6.81
N ASN A 165 -5.42 -5.72 7.89
CA ASN A 165 -5.79 -5.38 9.26
C ASN A 165 -5.91 -3.86 9.48
N ALA A 166 -5.28 -3.04 8.63
CA ALA A 166 -5.45 -1.59 8.61
C ALA A 166 -6.91 -1.15 8.39
N GLY A 167 -7.74 -2.03 7.80
CA GLY A 167 -9.20 -1.85 7.73
C GLY A 167 -9.88 -1.67 9.09
N GLY A 168 -9.25 -2.14 10.18
CA GLY A 168 -9.70 -1.88 11.55
C GLY A 168 -9.69 -0.40 11.95
N LEU A 169 -8.88 0.42 11.28
CA LEU A 169 -8.88 1.89 11.40
C LEU A 169 -9.80 2.58 10.38
N GLY A 170 -10.48 1.84 9.52
CA GLY A 170 -11.31 2.43 8.44
C GLY A 170 -10.51 2.85 7.21
N MET A 171 -9.38 2.17 6.97
CA MET A 171 -8.57 2.34 5.76
C MET A 171 -9.02 1.35 4.68
#